data_f55d267d071ff905ef5df33a8b0fd9e0
#
_entry.id   f55d267d071ff905ef5df33a8b0fd9e0
#
_cell.length_a   1.000
_cell.length_b   1.000
_cell.length_c   1.000
_cell.angle_alpha   90.00
_cell.angle_beta   90.00
_cell.angle_gamma   90.00
#
_symmetry.space_group_name_H-M   'P 1'
#
loop_
_entity.id
_entity.type
_entity.pdbx_description
1 polymer ?
#
loop_
_entity_poly.entity_id
_entity_poly.type
_entity_poly.pdbx_seq_one_letter_code
_entity_poly.pdbx_strand_id
1 'polypeptide(L)'
;MSIITKEFKIKAKGLKFPEGPICMNDGSIILVEIARGTLSKINTLGETEVIADLGGGPNGAAIGPDGYCYVCNNGGFEWEVAQNDKFMRPILESKSYSGGKIQKVNIVTGEFSTLYDNCNNTPLNGPNDIVFDKSGNFWFTDLGKVRKRNMDRGAIYWAKADGSMIKEVIQPFMTPNGIGLSPDERSLYVAETEGGKLY
;
A
#
# COMPACT_ATOMS: atom_id res chain seq x y z
N MET A 1 11.21 19.59 22.74
CA MET A 1 10.74 18.28 23.25
C MET A 1 11.69 17.23 22.70
N SER A 2 12.56 16.64 23.51
CA SER A 2 13.50 15.61 23.03
C SER A 2 12.82 14.26 23.10
N ILE A 3 12.56 13.65 21.94
CA ILE A 3 12.13 12.25 21.88
C ILE A 3 13.38 11.40 22.05
N ILE A 4 13.57 10.83 23.21
CA ILE A 4 14.62 9.85 23.46
C ILE A 4 13.97 8.47 23.40
N THR A 5 14.03 7.83 22.26
CA THR A 5 13.67 6.40 22.13
C THR A 5 14.84 5.58 22.63
N LYS A 6 14.69 5.00 23.82
CA LYS A 6 15.75 4.16 24.40
C LYS A 6 15.68 2.68 24.02
N GLU A 7 14.53 2.20 23.51
CA GLU A 7 14.34 0.79 23.15
C GLU A 7 13.38 0.61 21.99
N PHE A 8 13.76 -0.25 21.04
CA PHE A 8 12.85 -0.77 20.04
C PHE A 8 12.19 -2.05 20.57
N LYS A 9 10.85 -2.11 20.51
CA LYS A 9 10.10 -3.30 20.90
C LYS A 9 9.54 -3.99 19.64
N ILE A 10 9.84 -5.28 19.49
CA ILE A 10 9.21 -6.10 18.47
C ILE A 10 7.75 -6.31 18.89
N LYS A 11 6.80 -5.82 18.08
CA LYS A 11 5.38 -5.90 18.35
C LYS A 11 4.77 -7.23 17.90
N ALA A 12 5.20 -7.76 16.74
CA ALA A 12 4.80 -9.06 16.21
C ALA A 12 5.92 -9.70 15.42
N LYS A 13 5.83 -11.02 15.20
CA LYS A 13 6.77 -11.81 14.41
C LYS A 13 6.03 -12.71 13.44
N GLY A 14 6.73 -13.25 12.42
CA GLY A 14 6.16 -14.20 11.46
C GLY A 14 5.33 -13.55 10.35
N LEU A 15 5.35 -12.22 10.25
CA LEU A 15 4.73 -11.47 9.15
C LEU A 15 5.49 -11.71 7.84
N LYS A 16 4.76 -11.68 6.73
CA LYS A 16 5.30 -11.92 5.39
C LYS A 16 5.37 -10.63 4.58
N PHE A 17 6.47 -9.90 4.76
CA PHE A 17 6.73 -8.58 4.17
C PHE A 17 5.65 -7.56 4.55
N PRO A 18 5.61 -7.13 5.82
CA PRO A 18 4.62 -6.19 6.32
C PRO A 18 4.84 -4.78 5.76
N GLU A 19 3.76 -4.11 5.37
CA GLU A 19 3.73 -2.74 4.84
C GLU A 19 2.47 -1.99 5.28
N GLY A 20 2.42 -0.67 5.03
CA GLY A 20 1.26 0.17 5.26
C GLY A 20 0.71 0.11 6.69
N PRO A 21 1.52 0.22 7.76
CA PRO A 21 1.02 0.08 9.12
C PRO A 21 0.16 1.27 9.55
N ILE A 22 -1.02 0.98 10.12
CA ILE A 22 -1.99 1.95 10.62
C ILE A 22 -2.18 1.71 12.12
N CYS A 23 -1.83 2.71 12.94
CA CYS A 23 -2.10 2.67 14.38
C CYS A 23 -3.57 2.99 14.65
N MET A 24 -4.27 2.07 15.29
CA MET A 24 -5.67 2.24 15.67
C MET A 24 -5.80 2.84 17.05
N ASN A 25 -6.94 3.50 17.32
CA ASN A 25 -7.20 4.16 18.62
C ASN A 25 -7.21 3.19 19.80
N ASP A 26 -7.51 1.92 19.58
CA ASP A 26 -7.49 0.85 20.59
C ASP A 26 -6.06 0.32 20.88
N GLY A 27 -5.05 0.88 20.22
CA GLY A 27 -3.65 0.44 20.31
C GLY A 27 -3.32 -0.79 19.48
N SER A 28 -4.25 -1.32 18.70
CA SER A 28 -3.98 -2.34 17.68
C SER A 28 -3.34 -1.70 16.45
N ILE A 29 -2.78 -2.53 15.57
CA ILE A 29 -2.17 -2.11 14.31
C ILE A 29 -2.83 -2.90 13.19
N ILE A 30 -3.33 -2.21 12.17
CA ILE A 30 -3.73 -2.82 10.90
C ILE A 30 -2.57 -2.64 9.93
N LEU A 31 -2.25 -3.67 9.15
CA LEU A 31 -1.20 -3.63 8.14
C LEU A 31 -1.50 -4.62 7.02
N VAL A 32 -0.81 -4.46 5.91
CA VAL A 32 -0.83 -5.45 4.84
C VAL A 32 0.42 -6.35 4.92
N GLU A 33 0.28 -7.57 4.43
CA GLU A 33 1.41 -8.49 4.24
C GLU A 33 1.52 -8.81 2.75
N ILE A 34 2.44 -8.13 2.05
CA ILE A 34 2.53 -8.18 0.58
C ILE A 34 2.71 -9.62 0.09
N ALA A 35 3.65 -10.35 0.71
CA ALA A 35 3.98 -11.71 0.27
C ALA A 35 2.95 -12.76 0.72
N ARG A 36 2.09 -12.44 1.70
CA ARG A 36 0.97 -13.29 2.09
C ARG A 36 -0.29 -12.96 1.29
N GLY A 37 -0.43 -11.73 0.79
CA GLY A 37 -1.63 -11.26 0.11
C GLY A 37 -2.76 -10.86 1.05
N THR A 38 -2.47 -10.48 2.30
CA THR A 38 -3.50 -10.26 3.32
C THR A 38 -3.51 -8.85 3.89
N LEU A 39 -4.69 -8.41 4.35
CA LEU A 39 -4.85 -7.36 5.34
C LEU A 39 -4.92 -8.04 6.71
N SER A 40 -4.05 -7.65 7.64
CA SER A 40 -3.89 -8.28 8.94
C SER A 40 -4.01 -7.26 10.08
N LYS A 41 -4.44 -7.71 11.25
CA LYS A 41 -4.50 -6.92 12.49
C LYS A 41 -3.56 -7.53 13.54
N ILE A 42 -2.80 -6.68 14.21
CA ILE A 42 -2.01 -7.04 15.39
C ILE A 42 -2.68 -6.42 16.59
N ASN A 43 -3.12 -7.21 17.53
CA ASN A 43 -3.73 -6.72 18.75
C ASN A 43 -2.70 -6.15 19.75
N THR A 44 -3.16 -5.63 20.88
CA THR A 44 -2.29 -5.03 21.92
C THR A 44 -1.34 -6.06 22.55
N LEU A 45 -1.65 -7.35 22.50
CA LEU A 45 -0.81 -8.44 23.01
C LEU A 45 0.25 -8.88 21.99
N GLY A 46 0.16 -8.44 20.73
CA GLY A 46 1.09 -8.81 19.65
C GLY A 46 0.63 -10.06 18.85
N GLU A 47 -0.58 -10.51 19.05
CA GLU A 47 -1.18 -11.60 18.29
C GLU A 47 -1.68 -11.09 16.94
N THR A 48 -1.45 -11.86 15.89
CA THR A 48 -1.81 -11.50 14.51
C THR A 48 -3.06 -12.26 14.07
N GLU A 49 -4.00 -11.50 13.52
CA GLU A 49 -5.26 -12.00 12.93
C GLU A 49 -5.33 -11.51 11.47
N VAL A 50 -5.75 -12.39 10.56
CA VAL A 50 -6.03 -12.00 9.16
C VAL A 50 -7.45 -11.46 9.08
N ILE A 51 -7.60 -10.20 8.64
CA ILE A 51 -8.90 -9.57 8.40
C ILE A 51 -9.47 -10.05 7.06
N ALA A 52 -8.64 -10.03 6.00
CA ALA A 52 -9.05 -10.41 4.66
C ALA A 52 -7.88 -11.00 3.87
N ASP A 53 -8.17 -12.02 3.05
CA ASP A 53 -7.27 -12.53 2.02
C ASP A 53 -7.58 -11.80 0.71
N LEU A 54 -6.73 -10.82 0.37
CA LEU A 54 -6.92 -9.93 -0.77
C LEU A 54 -6.31 -10.49 -2.06
N GLY A 55 -5.44 -11.47 -1.92
CA GLY A 55 -4.62 -11.98 -3.01
C GLY A 55 -3.64 -10.91 -3.56
N GLY A 56 -2.96 -11.24 -4.67
CA GLY A 56 -2.02 -10.32 -5.33
C GLY A 56 -0.90 -9.84 -4.41
N GLY A 57 -0.75 -8.52 -4.27
CA GLY A 57 0.26 -7.88 -3.43
C GLY A 57 -0.28 -6.60 -2.78
N PRO A 58 -1.07 -6.69 -1.71
CA PRO A 58 -1.48 -5.50 -0.95
C PRO A 58 -0.23 -4.83 -0.37
N ASN A 59 -0.07 -3.54 -0.62
CA ASN A 59 1.16 -2.79 -0.31
C ASN A 59 0.90 -1.61 0.64
N GLY A 60 0.27 -0.53 0.20
CA GLY A 60 -0.13 0.57 1.06
C GLY A 60 -1.55 0.43 1.56
N ALA A 61 -1.84 0.97 2.74
CA ALA A 61 -3.18 0.95 3.32
C ALA A 61 -3.48 2.22 4.11
N ALA A 62 -4.73 2.69 4.06
CA ALA A 62 -5.22 3.80 4.87
C ALA A 62 -6.68 3.59 5.26
N ILE A 63 -7.08 4.07 6.44
CA ILE A 63 -8.48 4.10 6.84
C ILE A 63 -9.14 5.34 6.26
N GLY A 64 -10.20 5.12 5.51
CA GLY A 64 -11.02 6.21 4.98
C GLY A 64 -11.96 6.82 6.00
N PRO A 65 -12.57 7.98 5.68
CA PRO A 65 -13.50 8.66 6.59
C PRO A 65 -14.77 7.86 6.88
N ASP A 66 -15.06 6.87 6.07
CA ASP A 66 -16.18 5.93 6.23
C ASP A 66 -15.84 4.69 7.09
N GLY A 67 -14.61 4.63 7.63
CA GLY A 67 -14.14 3.55 8.49
C GLY A 67 -13.70 2.27 7.77
N TYR A 68 -13.76 2.24 6.43
CA TYR A 68 -13.19 1.17 5.64
C TYR A 68 -11.69 1.33 5.46
N CYS A 69 -10.98 0.22 5.28
CA CYS A 69 -9.58 0.25 4.87
C CYS A 69 -9.47 0.24 3.34
N TYR A 70 -8.72 1.20 2.80
CA TYR A 70 -8.42 1.28 1.37
C TYR A 70 -7.01 0.77 1.16
N VAL A 71 -6.87 -0.20 0.27
CA VAL A 71 -5.62 -0.94 0.04
C VAL A 71 -5.17 -0.78 -1.40
N CYS A 72 -3.94 -0.30 -1.56
CA CYS A 72 -3.21 -0.36 -2.82
C CYS A 72 -2.74 -1.80 -3.03
N ASN A 73 -3.28 -2.51 -4.02
CA ASN A 73 -2.85 -3.85 -4.37
C ASN A 73 -2.09 -3.81 -5.69
N ASN A 74 -0.80 -4.10 -5.64
CA ASN A 74 0.09 -4.03 -6.79
C ASN A 74 0.09 -5.29 -7.68
N GLY A 75 -0.78 -6.27 -7.41
CA GLY A 75 -0.87 -7.51 -8.16
C GLY A 75 0.21 -8.55 -7.83
N GLY A 76 1.12 -8.25 -6.91
CA GLY A 76 2.12 -9.20 -6.39
C GLY A 76 3.48 -9.14 -7.08
N PHE A 77 4.45 -9.80 -6.43
CA PHE A 77 5.82 -9.92 -6.86
C PHE A 77 6.29 -11.37 -6.94
N GLU A 78 7.32 -11.63 -7.73
CA GLU A 78 8.22 -12.75 -7.50
C GLU A 78 9.16 -12.40 -6.34
N TRP A 79 9.46 -13.39 -5.50
CA TRP A 79 10.22 -13.20 -4.30
C TRP A 79 11.56 -13.98 -4.37
N GLU A 80 12.65 -13.31 -4.03
CA GLU A 80 13.89 -13.97 -3.69
C GLU A 80 13.93 -14.20 -2.17
N VAL A 81 14.09 -15.46 -1.77
CA VAL A 81 14.17 -15.85 -0.37
C VAL A 81 15.58 -16.34 -0.11
N ALA A 82 16.30 -15.71 0.83
CA ALA A 82 17.65 -16.14 1.21
C ALA A 82 17.61 -17.47 1.96
N GLN A 83 18.73 -18.20 1.91
CA GLN A 83 18.91 -19.43 2.69
C GLN A 83 18.60 -19.16 4.17
N ASN A 84 17.70 -19.95 4.75
CA ASN A 84 17.18 -19.88 6.12
C ASN A 84 15.88 -19.07 6.32
N ASP A 85 15.14 -18.71 5.29
CA ASP A 85 13.84 -17.97 5.36
C ASP A 85 13.88 -16.64 6.16
N LYS A 86 15.08 -16.13 6.45
CA LYS A 86 15.25 -14.93 7.29
C LYS A 86 15.14 -13.62 6.53
N PHE A 87 15.25 -13.67 5.23
CA PHE A 87 15.22 -12.50 4.37
C PHE A 87 14.48 -12.83 3.08
N MET A 88 13.54 -11.99 2.72
CA MET A 88 12.86 -12.03 1.42
C MET A 88 12.82 -10.63 0.83
N ARG A 89 12.93 -10.55 -0.49
CA ARG A 89 12.79 -9.28 -1.23
C ARG A 89 11.98 -9.49 -2.51
N PRO A 90 11.18 -8.50 -2.91
CA PRO A 90 10.55 -8.50 -4.21
C PRO A 90 11.61 -8.32 -5.31
N ILE A 91 11.49 -9.05 -6.41
CA ILE A 91 12.43 -8.96 -7.52
C ILE A 91 11.79 -8.55 -8.84
N LEU A 92 10.66 -9.14 -9.19
CA LEU A 92 9.97 -8.91 -10.46
C LEU A 92 8.46 -8.95 -10.26
N GLU A 93 7.73 -8.59 -11.32
CA GLU A 93 6.30 -8.83 -11.43
C GLU A 93 5.96 -10.30 -11.18
N SER A 94 4.89 -10.58 -10.42
CA SER A 94 4.43 -11.95 -10.17
C SER A 94 4.03 -12.65 -11.47
N LYS A 95 4.30 -13.95 -11.57
CA LYS A 95 3.81 -14.80 -12.68
C LYS A 95 2.29 -14.88 -12.72
N SER A 96 1.63 -14.69 -11.58
CA SER A 96 0.17 -14.66 -11.44
C SER A 96 -0.40 -13.24 -11.46
N TYR A 97 0.37 -12.26 -11.91
CA TYR A 97 -0.06 -10.87 -11.96
C TYR A 97 -1.35 -10.72 -12.79
N SER A 98 -2.35 -10.05 -12.21
CA SER A 98 -3.67 -9.83 -12.80
C SER A 98 -4.11 -8.36 -12.81
N GLY A 99 -3.15 -7.44 -12.80
CA GLY A 99 -3.39 -5.99 -12.74
C GLY A 99 -3.28 -5.42 -11.32
N GLY A 100 -3.00 -4.13 -11.27
CA GLY A 100 -3.06 -3.34 -10.05
C GLY A 100 -4.49 -2.90 -9.74
N LYS A 101 -4.80 -2.66 -8.47
CA LYS A 101 -6.14 -2.23 -8.06
C LYS A 101 -6.14 -1.50 -6.71
N ILE A 102 -7.15 -0.69 -6.50
CA ILE A 102 -7.51 -0.17 -5.18
C ILE A 102 -8.67 -1.02 -4.66
N GLN A 103 -8.50 -1.62 -3.49
CA GLN A 103 -9.52 -2.42 -2.84
C GLN A 103 -10.05 -1.70 -1.61
N LYS A 104 -11.37 -1.77 -1.39
CA LYS A 104 -12.06 -1.24 -0.22
C LYS A 104 -12.51 -2.40 0.65
N VAL A 105 -12.03 -2.42 1.90
CA VAL A 105 -12.17 -3.54 2.83
C VAL A 105 -12.93 -3.11 4.08
N ASN A 106 -13.98 -3.85 4.43
CA ASN A 106 -14.64 -3.73 5.73
C ASN A 106 -13.75 -4.40 6.78
N ILE A 107 -13.17 -3.61 7.70
CA ILE A 107 -12.23 -4.13 8.71
C ILE A 107 -12.88 -4.97 9.80
N VAL A 108 -14.22 -5.00 9.87
CA VAL A 108 -14.98 -5.80 10.85
C VAL A 108 -15.40 -7.15 10.28
N THR A 109 -15.87 -7.16 9.02
CA THR A 109 -16.38 -8.39 8.39
C THR A 109 -15.33 -9.08 7.49
N GLY A 110 -14.29 -8.36 7.06
CA GLY A 110 -13.31 -8.85 6.09
C GLY A 110 -13.82 -8.81 4.63
N GLU A 111 -15.07 -8.43 4.41
CA GLU A 111 -15.61 -8.30 3.06
C GLU A 111 -14.90 -7.16 2.30
N PHE A 112 -14.60 -7.37 1.03
CA PHE A 112 -13.94 -6.38 0.21
C PHE A 112 -14.43 -6.37 -1.23
N SER A 113 -14.17 -5.26 -1.91
CA SER A 113 -14.45 -5.08 -3.33
C SER A 113 -13.32 -4.29 -4.00
N THR A 114 -13.19 -4.46 -5.32
CA THR A 114 -12.33 -3.57 -6.13
C THR A 114 -13.07 -2.25 -6.35
N LEU A 115 -12.44 -1.15 -5.92
CA LEU A 115 -12.96 0.19 -6.12
C LEU A 115 -12.50 0.80 -7.45
N TYR A 116 -11.20 0.62 -7.76
CA TYR A 116 -10.57 1.04 -9.02
C TYR A 116 -9.57 0.00 -9.48
N ASP A 117 -9.53 -0.26 -10.78
CA ASP A 117 -8.53 -1.08 -11.46
C ASP A 117 -7.98 -0.40 -12.73
N ASN A 118 -8.55 0.72 -13.11
CA ASN A 118 -8.15 1.51 -14.28
C ASN A 118 -8.44 3.00 -14.09
N CYS A 119 -7.76 3.84 -14.89
CA CYS A 119 -8.04 5.25 -15.07
C CYS A 119 -8.21 5.53 -16.57
N ASN A 120 -9.40 5.99 -17.02
CA ASN A 120 -9.69 6.26 -18.43
C ASN A 120 -9.34 5.10 -19.36
N ASN A 121 -9.71 3.88 -19.02
CA ASN A 121 -9.40 2.62 -19.72
C ASN A 121 -7.91 2.24 -19.74
N THR A 122 -7.05 2.95 -19.02
CA THR A 122 -5.66 2.53 -18.79
C THR A 122 -5.59 1.76 -17.48
N PRO A 123 -5.21 0.47 -17.49
CA PRO A 123 -5.10 -0.31 -16.26
C PRO A 123 -4.13 0.30 -15.25
N LEU A 124 -4.46 0.20 -13.96
CA LEU A 124 -3.48 0.43 -12.89
C LEU A 124 -2.46 -0.71 -12.90
N ASN A 125 -1.18 -0.38 -12.74
CA ASN A 125 -0.11 -1.36 -12.83
C ASN A 125 0.38 -1.86 -11.46
N GLY A 126 0.78 -0.94 -10.60
CA GLY A 126 1.34 -1.29 -9.31
C GLY A 126 1.01 -0.28 -8.22
N PRO A 127 -0.28 -0.06 -7.88
CA PRO A 127 -0.63 0.80 -6.75
C PRO A 127 0.20 0.45 -5.52
N ASN A 128 0.82 1.47 -4.91
CA ASN A 128 1.83 1.27 -3.87
C ASN A 128 1.42 1.86 -2.53
N ASP A 129 1.34 3.17 -2.39
CA ASP A 129 1.02 3.84 -1.13
C ASP A 129 -0.12 4.84 -1.30
N ILE A 130 -0.81 5.18 -0.19
CA ILE A 130 -2.07 5.92 -0.20
C ILE A 130 -2.19 6.87 0.99
N VAL A 131 -2.73 8.06 0.75
CA VAL A 131 -3.04 9.05 1.79
C VAL A 131 -4.39 9.72 1.51
N PHE A 132 -5.23 9.85 2.55
CA PHE A 132 -6.48 10.60 2.48
C PHE A 132 -6.27 12.09 2.71
N ASP A 133 -7.00 12.93 1.95
CA ASP A 133 -7.15 14.35 2.20
C ASP A 133 -8.32 14.65 3.16
N LYS A 134 -8.40 15.88 3.69
CA LYS A 134 -9.47 16.32 4.60
C LYS A 134 -10.87 16.32 3.98
N SER A 135 -10.95 16.29 2.65
CA SER A 135 -12.22 16.20 1.92
C SER A 135 -12.72 14.76 1.80
N GLY A 136 -11.94 13.78 2.30
CA GLY A 136 -12.27 12.36 2.26
C GLY A 136 -12.01 11.70 0.92
N ASN A 137 -11.23 12.34 0.05
CA ASN A 137 -10.68 11.73 -1.15
C ASN A 137 -9.25 11.24 -0.87
N PHE A 138 -8.64 10.53 -1.80
CA PHE A 138 -7.30 10.01 -1.57
C PHE A 138 -6.37 10.18 -2.77
N TRP A 139 -5.09 10.27 -2.43
CA TRP A 139 -3.97 10.25 -3.35
C TRP A 139 -3.25 8.92 -3.23
N PHE A 140 -2.78 8.38 -4.33
CA PHE A 140 -1.97 7.18 -4.29
C PHE A 140 -0.90 7.19 -5.38
N THR A 141 0.17 6.46 -5.12
CA THR A 141 1.22 6.19 -6.08
C THR A 141 0.95 4.87 -6.79
N ASP A 142 1.25 4.83 -8.07
CA ASP A 142 1.38 3.61 -8.85
C ASP A 142 2.86 3.46 -9.23
N LEU A 143 3.53 2.51 -8.60
CA LEU A 143 4.96 2.27 -8.80
C LEU A 143 5.27 1.73 -10.19
N GLY A 144 4.27 1.16 -10.85
CA GLY A 144 4.47 0.32 -12.03
C GLY A 144 4.97 -1.08 -11.68
N LYS A 145 5.40 -1.83 -12.68
CA LYS A 145 5.94 -3.19 -12.53
C LYS A 145 7.32 -3.28 -13.16
N VAL A 146 8.20 -4.00 -12.49
CA VAL A 146 9.54 -4.31 -12.99
C VAL A 146 9.53 -5.73 -13.54
N ARG A 147 10.05 -5.88 -14.75
CA ARG A 147 10.18 -7.14 -15.48
C ARG A 147 11.63 -7.37 -15.86
N LYS A 148 11.96 -8.55 -16.32
CA LYS A 148 13.35 -8.94 -16.62
C LYS A 148 14.07 -8.00 -17.60
N ARG A 149 13.37 -7.36 -18.53
CA ARG A 149 13.96 -6.54 -19.61
C ARG A 149 13.36 -5.14 -19.73
N ASN A 150 12.31 -4.83 -18.98
CA ASN A 150 11.63 -3.53 -19.01
C ASN A 150 10.97 -3.26 -17.66
N MET A 151 10.56 -2.02 -17.49
CA MET A 151 9.74 -1.58 -16.36
C MET A 151 8.72 -0.56 -16.82
N ASP A 152 7.60 -0.48 -16.10
CA ASP A 152 6.62 0.58 -16.32
C ASP A 152 7.14 1.90 -15.76
N ARG A 153 6.66 3.00 -16.31
CA ARG A 153 6.73 4.30 -15.67
C ARG A 153 5.58 4.44 -14.71
N GLY A 154 5.87 4.85 -13.49
CA GLY A 154 4.86 5.08 -12.48
C GLY A 154 4.10 6.39 -12.65
N ALA A 155 3.06 6.56 -11.85
CA ALA A 155 2.20 7.73 -11.85
C ALA A 155 1.69 8.07 -10.45
N ILE A 156 1.13 9.26 -10.30
CA ILE A 156 0.40 9.70 -9.12
C ILE A 156 -1.05 9.92 -9.52
N TYR A 157 -1.95 9.36 -8.73
CA TYR A 157 -3.39 9.45 -8.93
C TYR A 157 -4.07 10.16 -7.77
N TRP A 158 -5.19 10.79 -8.07
CA TRP A 158 -6.18 11.25 -7.12
C TRP A 158 -7.50 10.56 -7.40
N ALA A 159 -8.22 10.14 -6.35
CA ALA A 159 -9.47 9.43 -6.51
C ALA A 159 -10.47 9.71 -5.39
N LYS A 160 -11.76 9.59 -5.70
CA LYS A 160 -12.85 9.67 -4.73
C LYS A 160 -13.07 8.34 -4.03
N ALA A 161 -13.37 8.41 -2.74
CA ALA A 161 -13.65 7.24 -1.91
C ALA A 161 -14.97 6.52 -2.26
N ASP A 162 -15.86 7.20 -3.01
CA ASP A 162 -17.15 6.64 -3.46
C ASP A 162 -17.05 5.86 -4.80
N GLY A 163 -15.87 5.81 -5.42
CA GLY A 163 -15.67 5.13 -6.70
C GLY A 163 -16.08 5.93 -7.94
N SER A 164 -16.57 7.15 -7.79
CA SER A 164 -17.16 7.91 -8.90
C SER A 164 -16.15 8.59 -9.82
N MET A 165 -14.88 8.77 -9.36
CA MET A 165 -13.86 9.46 -10.14
C MET A 165 -12.46 9.04 -9.73
N ILE A 166 -11.63 8.77 -10.72
CA ILE A 166 -10.17 8.64 -10.60
C ILE A 166 -9.51 9.51 -11.67
N LYS A 167 -8.38 10.11 -11.34
CA LYS A 167 -7.61 10.99 -12.23
C LYS A 167 -6.13 10.70 -12.10
N GLU A 168 -5.46 10.47 -13.21
CA GLU A 168 -3.99 10.55 -13.29
C GLU A 168 -3.58 12.02 -13.22
N VAL A 169 -2.75 12.35 -12.24
CA VAL A 169 -2.37 13.74 -11.97
C VAL A 169 -0.99 14.05 -12.50
N ILE A 170 -0.05 13.16 -12.28
CA ILE A 170 1.35 13.32 -12.70
C ILE A 170 1.89 11.99 -13.23
N GLN A 171 2.48 12.04 -14.43
CA GLN A 171 3.24 10.98 -15.07
C GLN A 171 4.30 11.63 -15.99
N PRO A 172 5.49 11.06 -16.22
CA PRO A 172 6.01 9.81 -15.66
C PRO A 172 6.79 9.99 -14.36
N PHE A 173 6.82 8.92 -13.54
CA PHE A 173 7.73 8.77 -12.41
C PHE A 173 8.58 7.51 -12.54
N MET A 174 9.72 7.47 -11.82
CA MET A 174 10.57 6.27 -11.71
C MET A 174 10.28 5.58 -10.37
N THR A 175 9.30 4.68 -10.37
CA THR A 175 8.91 3.91 -9.18
C THR A 175 8.51 4.79 -7.98
N PRO A 176 7.44 5.62 -8.09
CA PRO A 176 6.93 6.39 -6.95
C PRO A 176 6.41 5.41 -5.89
N ASN A 177 6.84 5.64 -4.65
CA ASN A 177 6.59 4.76 -3.51
C ASN A 177 5.78 5.52 -2.45
N GLY A 178 6.39 5.88 -1.31
CA GLY A 178 5.70 6.58 -0.25
C GLY A 178 5.08 7.92 -0.68
N ILE A 179 3.88 8.20 -0.19
CA ILE A 179 3.13 9.42 -0.46
C ILE A 179 2.57 10.02 0.82
N GLY A 180 2.60 11.36 0.95
CA GLY A 180 2.07 12.04 2.12
C GLY A 180 1.69 13.49 1.83
N LEU A 181 0.73 14.01 2.57
CA LEU A 181 0.31 15.40 2.51
C LEU A 181 0.98 16.24 3.60
N SER A 182 1.27 17.50 3.30
CA SER A 182 1.62 18.48 4.34
C SER A 182 0.43 18.68 5.31
N PRO A 183 0.67 19.16 6.55
CA PRO A 183 -0.41 19.38 7.52
C PRO A 183 -1.51 20.36 7.05
N ASP A 184 -1.17 21.28 6.15
CA ASP A 184 -2.10 22.22 5.53
C ASP A 184 -2.65 21.73 4.17
N GLU A 185 -2.21 20.54 3.73
CA GLU A 185 -2.58 19.88 2.46
C GLU A 185 -2.28 20.68 1.18
N ARG A 186 -1.37 21.66 1.28
CA ARG A 186 -0.93 22.46 0.11
C ARG A 186 0.17 21.80 -0.68
N SER A 187 0.85 20.81 -0.07
CA SER A 187 1.94 20.07 -0.69
C SER A 187 1.70 18.58 -0.58
N LEU A 188 1.98 17.89 -1.66
CA LEU A 188 2.02 16.44 -1.73
C LEU A 188 3.49 16.02 -1.85
N TYR A 189 3.95 15.16 -0.95
CA TYR A 189 5.31 14.63 -0.95
C TYR A 189 5.31 13.20 -1.50
N VAL A 190 6.25 12.91 -2.39
CA VAL A 190 6.37 11.59 -3.01
C VAL A 190 7.83 11.15 -2.99
N ALA A 191 8.09 9.97 -2.45
CA ALA A 191 9.39 9.32 -2.50
C ALA A 191 9.51 8.48 -3.77
N GLU A 192 10.52 8.75 -4.57
CA GLU A 192 10.85 8.01 -5.79
C GLU A 192 12.01 7.05 -5.50
N THR A 193 11.75 5.74 -5.58
CA THR A 193 12.71 4.72 -5.14
C THR A 193 13.93 4.64 -6.07
N GLU A 194 13.73 4.39 -7.36
CA GLU A 194 14.84 4.24 -8.33
C GLU A 194 15.59 5.56 -8.56
N GLY A 195 14.87 6.68 -8.56
CA GLY A 195 15.46 8.00 -8.71
C GLY A 195 16.16 8.51 -7.46
N GLY A 196 15.92 7.90 -6.29
CA GLY A 196 16.49 8.31 -5.01
C GLY A 196 16.13 9.74 -4.63
N LYS A 197 14.90 10.17 -4.91
CA LYS A 197 14.46 11.56 -4.74
C LYS A 197 13.21 11.66 -3.87
N LEU A 198 13.06 12.81 -3.23
CA LEU A 198 11.82 13.26 -2.62
C LEU A 198 11.33 14.48 -3.40
N TYR A 199 10.12 14.42 -3.88
CA TYR A 199 9.43 15.52 -4.56
C TYR A 199 8.41 16.19 -3.66
#